data_91212224c7e9ff7a446b2ce0524675c0
#
_entry.id   91212224c7e9ff7a446b2ce0524675c0
#
_cell.length_a   1.000
_cell.length_b   1.000
_cell.length_c   1.000
_cell.angle_alpha   90.00
_cell.angle_beta   90.00
_cell.angle_gamma   90.00
#
_symmetry.space_group_name_H-M   'P 1'
#
loop_
_entity.id
_entity.type
_entity.pdbx_description
1 polymer ?
#
loop_
_entity_poly.entity_id
_entity_poly.type
_entity_poly.pdbx_seq_one_letter_code
_entity_poly.pdbx_strand_id
1 'polypeptide(L)'
;MSNRLLWCAVLAASACAAQALAQAQAPRTNAFNDPFVQVTSALPACPVPEGPLYAEAEVRELAHVRAQHGGSCYRAGRCRLPNSYLYDAEIIPRVRLYLREDGRFDDTSIWVLGERRLVTLMGCVQSAEQARALEKAVELVDDVMGVVNLLQVGTERSATRYPLAR
;
A
#
# COMPACT_ATOMS: atom_id res chain seq x y z
N MET A 1 61.96 13.82 -38.48
CA MET A 1 61.20 14.93 -37.88
C MET A 1 59.74 14.61 -37.88
N SER A 2 59.13 14.66 -36.74
CA SER A 2 57.73 14.72 -36.37
C SER A 2 56.97 13.40 -36.22
N ASN A 3 57.10 12.85 -35.02
CA ASN A 3 56.19 11.80 -34.51
C ASN A 3 55.70 12.19 -33.07
N ARG A 4 55.12 13.42 -32.96
CA ARG A 4 54.69 13.98 -31.66
C ARG A 4 53.23 14.48 -31.62
N LEU A 5 52.36 14.15 -32.59
CA LEU A 5 51.02 14.70 -32.68
C LEU A 5 49.86 13.68 -32.53
N LEU A 6 50.14 12.46 -32.11
CA LEU A 6 49.12 11.40 -32.04
C LEU A 6 48.75 10.94 -30.59
N TRP A 7 49.24 11.61 -29.56
CA TRP A 7 49.02 11.15 -28.17
C TRP A 7 48.06 12.00 -27.32
N CYS A 8 47.49 13.06 -27.84
CA CYS A 8 46.60 13.95 -27.08
C CYS A 8 45.07 13.70 -27.30
N ALA A 9 44.69 12.78 -28.17
CA ALA A 9 43.25 12.58 -28.51
C ALA A 9 42.56 11.44 -27.75
N VAL A 10 43.24 10.68 -26.91
CA VAL A 10 42.65 9.46 -26.27
C VAL A 10 42.22 9.69 -24.81
N LEU A 11 42.59 10.82 -24.18
CA LEU A 11 42.27 11.06 -22.76
C LEU A 11 41.03 11.90 -22.49
N ALA A 12 40.32 12.39 -23.51
CA ALA A 12 39.12 13.21 -23.32
C ALA A 12 37.80 12.44 -23.37
N ALA A 13 37.80 11.12 -23.70
CA ALA A 13 36.57 10.32 -23.85
C ALA A 13 36.10 9.57 -22.59
N SER A 14 36.92 9.57 -21.53
CA SER A 14 36.62 8.76 -20.31
C SER A 14 35.92 9.52 -19.19
N ALA A 15 35.68 10.81 -19.31
CA ALA A 15 35.11 11.63 -18.21
C ALA A 15 33.60 11.82 -18.28
N CYS A 16 32.91 11.40 -19.37
CA CYS A 16 31.46 11.60 -19.49
C CYS A 16 30.60 10.42 -19.02
N ALA A 17 31.19 9.30 -18.61
CA ALA A 17 30.42 8.11 -18.27
C ALA A 17 30.05 7.97 -16.75
N ALA A 18 30.43 8.91 -15.90
CA ALA A 18 30.28 8.77 -14.46
C ALA A 18 29.18 9.65 -13.82
N GLN A 19 28.36 10.36 -14.60
CA GLN A 19 27.30 11.22 -14.04
C GLN A 19 25.88 10.69 -14.23
N ALA A 20 25.70 9.46 -14.66
CA ALA A 20 24.38 8.82 -14.74
C ALA A 20 24.15 7.99 -13.50
N LEU A 21 24.03 8.58 -12.30
CA LEU A 21 23.55 7.77 -11.17
C LEU A 21 23.42 8.56 -9.88
N ALA A 22 22.28 8.85 -9.58
CA ALA A 22 21.52 8.89 -8.33
C ALA A 22 20.41 9.90 -8.52
N GLN A 23 19.47 9.58 -9.36
CA GLN A 23 18.15 10.17 -9.17
C GLN A 23 17.67 9.60 -7.84
N ALA A 24 17.96 10.32 -6.75
CA ALA A 24 17.34 10.07 -5.46
C ALA A 24 15.83 10.08 -5.73
N GLN A 25 15.19 8.93 -5.58
CA GLN A 25 13.74 8.84 -5.75
C GLN A 25 13.14 9.88 -4.80
N ALA A 26 12.29 10.76 -5.33
CA ALA A 26 11.60 11.75 -4.52
C ALA A 26 10.93 11.05 -3.31
N PRO A 27 10.97 11.67 -2.12
CA PRO A 27 10.40 11.07 -0.92
C PRO A 27 8.91 10.79 -1.15
N ARG A 28 8.48 9.58 -0.78
CA ARG A 28 7.07 9.17 -0.83
C ARG A 28 6.48 9.27 0.57
N THR A 29 5.28 9.80 0.69
CA THR A 29 4.60 10.02 1.99
C THR A 29 3.16 9.54 1.94
N ASN A 30 2.59 9.23 3.11
CA ASN A 30 1.15 9.04 3.24
C ASN A 30 0.45 10.41 3.28
N ALA A 31 0.40 11.08 2.13
CA ALA A 31 -0.08 12.44 1.99
C ALA A 31 -1.57 12.64 2.31
N PHE A 32 -2.34 11.57 2.32
CA PHE A 32 -3.79 11.59 2.59
C PHE A 32 -4.15 11.07 3.98
N ASN A 33 -3.17 10.64 4.77
CA ASN A 33 -3.37 9.99 6.07
C ASN A 33 -4.29 8.76 5.96
N ASP A 34 -4.20 8.00 4.86
CA ASP A 34 -4.95 6.77 4.70
C ASP A 34 -4.56 5.79 5.82
N PRO A 35 -5.52 5.28 6.59
CA PRO A 35 -5.20 4.43 7.73
C PRO A 35 -4.68 3.08 7.26
N PHE A 36 -3.45 2.76 7.69
CA PHE A 36 -2.75 1.53 7.40
C PHE A 36 -2.17 0.97 8.69
N VAL A 37 -2.60 -0.22 9.10
CA VAL A 37 -2.20 -0.82 10.38
C VAL A 37 -1.94 -2.32 10.27
N GLN A 38 -0.99 -2.82 11.06
CA GLN A 38 -0.83 -4.24 11.31
C GLN A 38 -1.81 -4.69 12.41
N VAL A 39 -2.56 -5.77 12.14
CA VAL A 39 -3.55 -6.33 13.05
C VAL A 39 -2.96 -7.51 13.83
N THR A 40 -2.33 -8.45 13.14
CA THR A 40 -1.69 -9.66 13.71
C THR A 40 -0.24 -9.78 13.22
N SER A 41 0.59 -10.56 13.92
CA SER A 41 2.03 -10.67 13.63
C SER A 41 2.65 -12.03 13.99
N ALA A 42 1.87 -13.12 13.92
CA ALA A 42 2.34 -14.45 14.31
C ALA A 42 3.33 -15.08 13.32
N LEU A 43 3.38 -14.60 12.08
CA LEU A 43 4.25 -15.12 11.03
C LEU A 43 5.38 -14.11 10.72
N PRO A 44 6.53 -14.17 11.41
CA PRO A 44 7.59 -13.15 11.28
C PRO A 44 8.26 -13.14 9.90
N ALA A 45 8.20 -14.24 9.15
CA ALA A 45 8.70 -14.32 7.78
C ALA A 45 7.73 -13.76 6.72
N CYS A 46 6.53 -13.30 7.12
CA CYS A 46 5.57 -12.73 6.19
C CYS A 46 6.11 -11.43 5.58
N PRO A 47 6.12 -11.31 4.24
CA PRO A 47 6.59 -10.11 3.57
C PRO A 47 5.78 -8.88 4.00
N VAL A 48 6.45 -7.84 4.46
CA VAL A 48 5.82 -6.61 4.94
C VAL A 48 5.31 -5.78 3.78
N PRO A 49 4.01 -5.41 3.76
CA PRO A 49 3.48 -4.55 2.71
C PRO A 49 4.05 -3.13 2.79
N GLU A 50 4.21 -2.49 1.64
CA GLU A 50 4.39 -1.04 1.56
C GLU A 50 3.06 -0.38 1.93
N GLY A 51 3.10 0.64 2.79
CA GLY A 51 1.92 1.44 3.11
C GLY A 51 1.49 2.34 1.96
N PRO A 52 0.44 3.16 2.15
CA PRO A 52 -0.07 4.09 1.14
C PRO A 52 0.88 5.30 0.98
N LEU A 53 2.01 5.07 0.33
CA LEU A 53 3.05 6.05 0.10
C LEU A 53 2.98 6.58 -1.34
N TYR A 54 2.93 7.89 -1.51
CA TYR A 54 2.77 8.57 -2.78
C TYR A 54 3.91 9.57 -3.03
N ALA A 55 4.40 9.65 -4.26
CA ALA A 55 5.25 10.74 -4.70
C ALA A 55 4.41 12.02 -4.93
N GLU A 56 5.05 13.20 -4.88
CA GLU A 56 4.35 14.48 -5.01
C GLU A 56 3.50 14.59 -6.30
N ALA A 57 3.98 14.05 -7.41
CA ALA A 57 3.24 14.04 -8.68
C ALA A 57 1.96 13.20 -8.58
N GLU A 58 2.03 12.03 -7.94
CA GLU A 58 0.89 11.13 -7.70
C GLU A 58 -0.14 11.78 -6.76
N VAL A 59 0.32 12.53 -5.75
CA VAL A 59 -0.56 13.22 -4.79
C VAL A 59 -1.47 14.21 -5.50
N ARG A 60 -0.97 14.98 -6.46
CA ARG A 60 -1.78 15.96 -7.19
C ARG A 60 -2.87 15.31 -8.04
N GLU A 61 -2.54 14.22 -8.72
CA GLU A 61 -3.50 13.45 -9.52
C GLU A 61 -4.57 12.81 -8.63
N LEU A 62 -4.14 12.10 -7.58
CA LEU A 62 -5.05 11.42 -6.64
C LEU A 62 -5.94 12.40 -5.89
N ALA A 63 -5.46 13.58 -5.50
CA ALA A 63 -6.27 14.60 -4.85
C ALA A 63 -7.47 15.01 -5.72
N HIS A 64 -7.25 15.17 -7.03
CA HIS A 64 -8.31 15.47 -7.97
C HIS A 64 -9.34 14.32 -8.06
N VAL A 65 -8.88 13.09 -8.20
CA VAL A 65 -9.73 11.88 -8.23
C VAL A 65 -10.55 11.75 -6.94
N ARG A 66 -9.91 11.96 -5.77
CA ARG A 66 -10.58 11.90 -4.46
C ARG A 66 -11.66 12.98 -4.30
N ALA A 67 -11.39 14.19 -4.79
CA ALA A 67 -12.37 15.27 -4.77
C ALA A 67 -13.60 14.96 -5.66
N GLN A 68 -13.38 14.39 -6.85
CA GLN A 68 -14.45 14.03 -7.76
C GLN A 68 -15.32 12.87 -7.25
N HIS A 69 -14.70 11.80 -6.80
CA HIS A 69 -15.40 10.54 -6.49
C HIS A 69 -15.80 10.42 -5.01
N GLY A 70 -15.11 11.07 -4.10
CA GLY A 70 -15.34 10.93 -2.65
C GLY A 70 -16.73 11.36 -2.20
N GLY A 71 -17.28 12.42 -2.80
CA GLY A 71 -18.57 12.99 -2.40
C GLY A 71 -19.81 12.35 -3.05
N SER A 72 -19.67 11.37 -3.93
CA SER A 72 -20.78 10.85 -4.74
C SER A 72 -21.92 10.24 -3.91
N CYS A 73 -21.60 9.41 -2.90
CA CYS A 73 -22.62 8.78 -2.08
C CYS A 73 -23.33 9.77 -1.14
N TYR A 74 -22.65 10.81 -0.68
CA TYR A 74 -23.24 11.87 0.14
C TYR A 74 -24.24 12.70 -0.68
N ARG A 75 -23.84 13.13 -1.89
CA ARG A 75 -24.74 13.87 -2.79
C ARG A 75 -25.97 13.05 -3.21
N ALA A 76 -25.86 11.72 -3.22
CA ALA A 76 -26.97 10.81 -3.48
C ALA A 76 -27.80 10.48 -2.22
N GLY A 77 -27.55 11.11 -1.09
CA GLY A 77 -28.27 10.88 0.18
C GLY A 77 -28.00 9.52 0.84
N ARG A 78 -26.96 8.79 0.41
CA ARG A 78 -26.67 7.43 0.90
C ARG A 78 -25.56 7.38 1.94
N CYS A 79 -24.85 8.47 2.16
CA CYS A 79 -23.73 8.52 3.09
C CYS A 79 -23.93 9.61 4.13
N ARG A 80 -23.54 9.34 5.37
CA ARG A 80 -23.57 10.23 6.52
C ARG A 80 -22.48 11.32 6.42
N LEU A 81 -21.28 10.93 6.00
CA LEU A 81 -20.13 11.85 5.87
C LEU A 81 -20.03 12.41 4.44
N PRO A 82 -19.58 13.66 4.29
CA PRO A 82 -19.56 14.35 3.00
C PRO A 82 -18.56 13.77 2.00
N ASN A 83 -17.64 12.96 2.45
CA ASN A 83 -16.64 12.30 1.62
C ASN A 83 -16.40 10.87 2.11
N SER A 84 -16.38 9.90 1.20
CA SER A 84 -16.22 8.48 1.51
C SER A 84 -14.87 8.13 2.15
N TYR A 85 -13.82 8.90 1.88
CA TYR A 85 -12.50 8.70 2.51
C TYR A 85 -12.49 9.06 4.00
N LEU A 86 -13.44 9.87 4.49
CA LEU A 86 -13.52 10.22 5.91
C LEU A 86 -13.97 9.03 6.78
N TYR A 87 -14.65 8.05 6.21
CA TYR A 87 -15.04 6.84 6.93
C TYR A 87 -13.87 5.95 7.32
N ASP A 88 -12.78 5.99 6.54
CA ASP A 88 -11.68 5.05 6.71
C ASP A 88 -11.01 5.20 8.08
N ALA A 89 -10.96 6.43 8.61
CA ALA A 89 -10.47 6.72 9.97
C ALA A 89 -11.35 6.08 11.07
N GLU A 90 -12.61 5.80 10.78
CA GLU A 90 -13.52 5.10 11.71
C GLU A 90 -13.54 3.58 11.43
N ILE A 91 -13.49 3.17 10.17
CA ILE A 91 -13.56 1.77 9.75
C ILE A 91 -12.34 0.97 10.22
N ILE A 92 -11.13 1.47 9.96
CA ILE A 92 -9.93 0.67 10.21
C ILE A 92 -9.70 0.37 11.71
N PRO A 93 -9.90 1.30 12.65
CA PRO A 93 -9.90 0.96 14.07
C PRO A 93 -10.93 -0.11 14.46
N ARG A 94 -12.16 -0.06 13.88
CA ARG A 94 -13.20 -1.06 14.12
C ARG A 94 -12.81 -2.43 13.56
N VAL A 95 -12.29 -2.48 12.33
CA VAL A 95 -11.76 -3.72 11.72
C VAL A 95 -10.67 -4.34 12.59
N ARG A 96 -9.70 -3.51 13.03
CA ARG A 96 -8.62 -3.97 13.91
C ARG A 96 -9.15 -4.54 15.22
N LEU A 97 -10.08 -3.84 15.87
CA LEU A 97 -10.68 -4.29 17.12
C LEU A 97 -11.43 -5.60 16.92
N TYR A 98 -12.32 -5.66 15.91
CA TYR A 98 -13.13 -6.83 15.62
C TYR A 98 -12.28 -8.07 15.35
N LEU A 99 -11.25 -7.97 14.50
CA LEU A 99 -10.39 -9.10 14.18
C LEU A 99 -9.57 -9.60 15.38
N ARG A 100 -9.16 -8.69 16.27
CA ARG A 100 -8.42 -9.05 17.49
C ARG A 100 -9.32 -9.71 18.55
N GLU A 101 -10.55 -9.24 18.69
CA GLU A 101 -11.53 -9.81 19.62
C GLU A 101 -12.04 -11.17 19.14
N ASP A 102 -12.10 -11.40 17.83
CA ASP A 102 -12.48 -12.66 17.21
C ASP A 102 -11.53 -13.82 17.58
N GLY A 103 -10.23 -13.57 17.62
CA GLY A 103 -9.18 -14.54 17.96
C GLY A 103 -8.92 -15.63 16.92
N ARG A 104 -9.80 -15.85 15.96
CA ARG A 104 -9.64 -16.90 14.91
C ARG A 104 -8.47 -16.65 13.97
N PHE A 105 -7.89 -15.46 13.99
CA PHE A 105 -6.86 -15.01 13.06
C PHE A 105 -5.53 -14.71 13.75
N ASP A 106 -5.39 -15.06 15.03
CA ASP A 106 -4.19 -14.76 15.83
C ASP A 106 -2.92 -15.44 15.31
N ASP A 107 -3.06 -16.55 14.57
CA ASP A 107 -1.97 -17.31 13.96
C ASP A 107 -1.52 -16.76 12.58
N THR A 108 -1.95 -15.55 12.21
CA THR A 108 -1.68 -14.89 10.94
C THR A 108 -0.74 -13.69 11.10
N SER A 109 -0.32 -13.09 9.97
CA SER A 109 0.29 -11.76 9.94
C SER A 109 -0.44 -10.92 8.91
N ILE A 110 -1.29 -9.99 9.39
CA ILE A 110 -2.24 -9.24 8.57
C ILE A 110 -2.02 -7.75 8.72
N TRP A 111 -2.03 -7.06 7.59
CA TRP A 111 -2.14 -5.59 7.49
C TRP A 111 -3.44 -5.22 6.80
N VAL A 112 -4.04 -4.13 7.27
CA VAL A 112 -5.26 -3.56 6.69
C VAL A 112 -5.04 -2.12 6.28
N LEU A 113 -5.54 -1.76 5.11
CA LEU A 113 -5.55 -0.41 4.56
C LEU A 113 -6.98 -0.02 4.26
N GLY A 114 -7.38 1.17 4.71
CA GLY A 114 -8.68 1.77 4.36
C GLY A 114 -8.53 2.82 3.27
N GLU A 115 -9.34 2.69 2.21
CA GLU A 115 -9.43 3.68 1.17
C GLU A 115 -10.85 3.75 0.60
N ARG A 116 -11.54 4.85 0.82
CA ARG A 116 -12.89 5.10 0.30
C ARG A 116 -13.92 4.05 0.71
N ARG A 117 -13.86 3.58 1.97
CA ARG A 117 -14.70 2.51 2.55
C ARG A 117 -14.41 1.11 1.98
N LEU A 118 -13.36 0.97 1.19
CA LEU A 118 -12.81 -0.32 0.82
C LEU A 118 -11.70 -0.68 1.79
N VAL A 119 -11.67 -1.93 2.22
CA VAL A 119 -10.62 -2.46 3.10
C VAL A 119 -9.76 -3.41 2.30
N THR A 120 -8.48 -3.08 2.14
CA THR A 120 -7.50 -3.98 1.53
C THR A 120 -6.83 -4.81 2.61
N LEU A 121 -6.92 -6.13 2.46
CA LEU A 121 -6.26 -7.12 3.31
C LEU A 121 -4.96 -7.57 2.65
N MET A 122 -3.85 -7.42 3.35
CA MET A 122 -2.52 -7.84 2.91
C MET A 122 -1.86 -8.67 4.00
N GLY A 123 -0.98 -9.58 3.62
CA GLY A 123 -0.26 -10.42 4.57
C GLY A 123 -0.40 -11.91 4.32
N CYS A 124 -0.14 -12.69 5.37
CA CYS A 124 0.03 -14.13 5.31
C CYS A 124 -0.98 -14.83 6.21
N VAL A 125 -1.58 -15.89 5.67
CA VAL A 125 -2.53 -16.79 6.34
C VAL A 125 -2.07 -18.23 6.21
N GLN A 126 -2.69 -19.13 7.01
CA GLN A 126 -2.37 -20.55 7.00
C GLN A 126 -3.07 -21.32 5.87
N SER A 127 -4.24 -20.84 5.41
CA SER A 127 -4.98 -21.50 4.34
C SER A 127 -5.84 -20.53 3.52
N ALA A 128 -6.28 -20.98 2.35
CA ALA A 128 -7.21 -20.22 1.51
C ALA A 128 -8.59 -20.07 2.17
N GLU A 129 -9.01 -21.04 2.99
CA GLU A 129 -10.24 -20.98 3.80
C GLU A 129 -10.15 -19.86 4.82
N GLN A 130 -9.00 -19.72 5.50
CA GLN A 130 -8.77 -18.66 6.46
C GLN A 130 -8.78 -17.28 5.79
N ALA A 131 -8.18 -17.16 4.58
CA ALA A 131 -8.24 -15.93 3.80
C ALA A 131 -9.68 -15.51 3.47
N ARG A 132 -10.53 -16.46 3.05
CA ARG A 132 -11.95 -16.20 2.78
C ARG A 132 -12.76 -15.89 4.05
N ALA A 133 -12.45 -16.56 5.15
CA ALA A 133 -13.11 -16.30 6.43
C ALA A 133 -12.79 -14.89 6.95
N LEU A 134 -11.55 -14.44 6.78
CA LEU A 134 -11.09 -13.11 7.15
C LEU A 134 -11.77 -12.02 6.30
N GLU A 135 -11.86 -12.23 4.98
CA GLU A 135 -12.59 -11.34 4.07
C GLU A 135 -14.05 -11.16 4.51
N LYS A 136 -14.76 -12.28 4.76
CA LYS A 136 -16.15 -12.25 5.23
C LYS A 136 -16.30 -11.57 6.60
N ALA A 137 -15.34 -11.77 7.50
CA ALA A 137 -15.35 -11.12 8.80
C ALA A 137 -15.26 -9.59 8.67
N VAL A 138 -14.40 -9.11 7.77
CA VAL A 138 -14.24 -7.67 7.53
C VAL A 138 -15.45 -7.07 6.82
N GLU A 139 -16.12 -7.80 5.94
CA GLU A 139 -17.36 -7.37 5.28
C GLU A 139 -18.51 -7.10 6.25
N LEU A 140 -18.47 -7.70 7.45
CA LEU A 140 -19.49 -7.50 8.50
C LEU A 140 -19.29 -6.22 9.31
N VAL A 141 -18.15 -5.56 9.16
CA VAL A 141 -17.88 -4.32 9.90
C VAL A 141 -18.65 -3.16 9.28
N ASP A 142 -19.35 -2.41 10.14
CA ASP A 142 -20.17 -1.28 9.71
C ASP A 142 -19.38 -0.28 8.86
N ASP A 143 -20.03 0.23 7.83
CA ASP A 143 -19.52 1.17 6.83
C ASP A 143 -18.52 0.59 5.82
N VAL A 144 -18.07 -0.65 5.94
CA VAL A 144 -17.28 -1.33 4.90
C VAL A 144 -18.15 -1.54 3.67
N MET A 145 -17.69 -1.09 2.52
CA MET A 145 -18.38 -1.27 1.23
C MET A 145 -17.90 -2.48 0.45
N GLY A 146 -16.72 -2.95 0.76
CA GLY A 146 -16.13 -4.11 0.12
C GLY A 146 -14.70 -4.36 0.60
N VAL A 147 -14.20 -5.53 0.28
CA VAL A 147 -12.88 -5.99 0.67
C VAL A 147 -12.06 -6.35 -0.56
N VAL A 148 -10.81 -5.88 -0.60
CA VAL A 148 -9.81 -6.30 -1.59
C VAL A 148 -8.88 -7.30 -0.90
N ASN A 149 -9.02 -8.58 -1.25
CA ASN A 149 -8.26 -9.64 -0.63
C ASN A 149 -6.95 -9.91 -1.39
N LEU A 150 -5.83 -9.44 -0.86
CA LEU A 150 -4.47 -9.67 -1.36
C LEU A 150 -3.68 -10.61 -0.44
N LEU A 151 -4.36 -11.33 0.46
CA LEU A 151 -3.72 -12.30 1.34
C LEU A 151 -3.06 -13.44 0.55
N GLN A 152 -1.97 -13.96 1.09
CA GLN A 152 -1.28 -15.14 0.55
C GLN A 152 -1.26 -16.26 1.59
N VAL A 153 -1.28 -17.50 1.11
CA VAL A 153 -1.05 -18.69 1.95
C VAL A 153 0.45 -18.91 2.10
N GLY A 154 0.91 -18.99 3.35
CA GLY A 154 2.34 -19.09 3.64
C GLY A 154 3.08 -17.76 3.49
N THR A 155 4.42 -17.82 3.56
CA THR A 155 5.28 -16.64 3.70
C THR A 155 6.21 -16.40 2.50
N GLU A 156 5.99 -17.11 1.39
CA GLU A 156 6.85 -17.01 0.21
C GLU A 156 6.76 -15.64 -0.46
N ARG A 157 7.89 -14.95 -0.55
CA ARG A 157 7.96 -13.59 -1.14
C ARG A 157 7.50 -13.54 -2.60
N SER A 158 7.74 -14.61 -3.36
CA SER A 158 7.33 -14.73 -4.77
C SER A 158 5.82 -14.85 -4.97
N ALA A 159 5.07 -15.22 -3.94
CA ALA A 159 3.61 -15.33 -3.96
C ALA A 159 2.89 -14.01 -3.60
N THR A 160 3.64 -12.95 -3.27
CA THR A 160 3.09 -11.69 -2.80
C THR A 160 2.33 -10.94 -3.91
N ARG A 161 1.12 -10.49 -3.60
CA ARG A 161 0.22 -9.78 -4.52
C ARG A 161 0.07 -8.29 -4.19
N TYR A 162 0.89 -7.77 -3.27
CA TYR A 162 0.90 -6.38 -2.83
C TYR A 162 2.32 -5.81 -2.91
N PRO A 163 2.48 -4.47 -3.04
CA PRO A 163 3.78 -3.82 -2.99
C PRO A 163 4.49 -4.09 -1.65
N LEU A 164 5.79 -4.32 -1.70
CA LEU A 164 6.60 -4.62 -0.52
C LEU A 164 7.33 -3.38 0.00
N ALA A 165 7.39 -3.27 1.33
CA ALA A 165 8.26 -2.31 1.99
C ALA A 165 9.73 -2.50 1.54
N ARG A 166 10.41 -1.37 1.31
CA ARG A 166 11.81 -1.30 0.86
C ARG A 166 12.76 -1.24 2.03
#